data_067d2b0754eb6318b0bed9dea5485d82
#
_entry.id   067d2b0754eb6318b0bed9dea5485d82
#
_cell.length_a   1.000
_cell.length_b   1.000
_cell.length_c   1.000
_cell.angle_alpha   90.00
_cell.angle_beta   90.00
_cell.angle_gamma   90.00
#
_symmetry.space_group_name_H-M   'P 1'
#
loop_
_entity.id
_entity.type
_entity.pdbx_description
1 polymer ?
#
loop_
_entity_poly.entity_id
_entity_poly.type
_entity_poly.pdbx_seq_one_letter_code
_entity_poly.pdbx_strand_id
1 'polypeptide(L)'
;MNNAILIKSQGDHRNLICYRKAELIYDITYHFANLAFERGDRTIDQMIQAARSGKQNIVEGNADLETSIEMGIKLINVAKASFKELLADYEDYLRMNGYEQWRDDSEKFIAMRKLGVEGCSQSILDIAKSRSLDTVANMAIILLKQEDYLLHKLLTSLSEQFLEEGGFKEKNAPYACRKKGKIERIGSLGNLRSLGKFPRFPKFPKFSNLSLIQMKKPSRLGRLCI
;
A
#
# COMPACT_ATOMS: atom_id res chain seq x y z
N MET A 1 -2.08 -16.09 -12.20
CA MET A 1 -1.86 -14.65 -12.47
C MET A 1 -0.38 -14.40 -12.29
N ASN A 2 0.27 -13.95 -13.34
CA ASN A 2 1.73 -13.93 -13.45
C ASN A 2 2.37 -12.98 -12.41
N ASN A 3 3.22 -13.51 -11.54
CA ASN A 3 4.10 -12.76 -10.65
C ASN A 3 5.09 -11.83 -11.39
N ALA A 4 5.14 -11.92 -12.72
CA ALA A 4 6.11 -11.20 -13.56
C ALA A 4 5.91 -9.67 -13.63
N ILE A 5 4.76 -9.14 -13.18
CA ILE A 5 4.46 -7.69 -13.26
C ILE A 5 4.97 -6.92 -12.03
N LEU A 6 5.30 -7.64 -10.94
CA LEU A 6 5.81 -7.02 -9.71
C LEU A 6 7.32 -6.78 -9.70
N ILE A 7 8.10 -7.39 -10.60
CA ILE A 7 9.56 -7.49 -10.47
C ILE A 7 10.32 -7.06 -11.74
N LYS A 8 9.73 -6.30 -12.63
CA LYS A 8 10.56 -5.60 -13.63
C LYS A 8 11.02 -4.26 -13.05
N SER A 9 11.98 -4.32 -12.13
CA SER A 9 12.65 -3.17 -11.53
C SER A 9 13.62 -2.42 -12.46
N GLN A 10 13.68 -2.74 -13.74
CA GLN A 10 14.39 -1.97 -14.77
C GLN A 10 13.46 -1.03 -15.53
N GLY A 11 12.47 -0.45 -14.87
CA GLY A 11 11.47 0.41 -15.48
C GLY A 11 11.16 1.64 -14.63
N ASP A 12 10.53 2.61 -15.28
CA ASP A 12 9.99 3.80 -14.63
C ASP A 12 9.11 3.40 -13.44
N HIS A 13 9.42 3.92 -12.25
CA HIS A 13 8.65 3.71 -11.01
C HIS A 13 7.15 3.99 -11.18
N ARG A 14 6.76 4.85 -12.13
CA ARG A 14 5.37 5.16 -12.48
C ARG A 14 4.58 3.94 -12.95
N ASN A 15 5.26 2.87 -13.38
CA ASN A 15 4.63 1.61 -13.77
C ASN A 15 4.33 0.70 -12.56
N LEU A 16 4.90 0.99 -11.39
CA LEU A 16 4.65 0.23 -10.18
C LEU A 16 3.23 0.50 -9.66
N ILE A 17 2.49 -0.57 -9.38
CA ILE A 17 1.14 -0.47 -8.83
C ILE A 17 1.16 0.22 -7.46
N CYS A 18 2.15 -0.11 -6.60
CA CYS A 18 2.34 0.53 -5.30
C CYS A 18 2.62 2.03 -5.44
N TYR A 19 3.45 2.47 -6.40
CA TYR A 19 3.68 3.90 -6.60
C TYR A 19 2.40 4.66 -6.99
N ARG A 20 1.63 4.15 -7.96
CA ARG A 20 0.36 4.80 -8.36
C ARG A 20 -0.66 4.87 -7.24
N LYS A 21 -0.70 3.85 -6.38
CA LYS A 21 -1.56 3.86 -5.20
C LYS A 21 -1.03 4.83 -4.13
N ALA A 22 0.27 4.89 -3.91
CA ALA A 22 0.90 5.86 -3.02
C ALA A 22 0.65 7.31 -3.47
N GLU A 23 0.67 7.58 -4.78
CA GLU A 23 0.32 8.88 -5.34
C GLU A 23 -1.14 9.24 -5.07
N LEU A 24 -2.08 8.33 -5.30
CA LEU A 24 -3.49 8.53 -4.95
C LEU A 24 -3.70 8.77 -3.44
N ILE A 25 -3.02 8.01 -2.58
CA ILE A 25 -3.07 8.20 -1.13
C ILE A 25 -2.56 9.60 -0.75
N TYR A 26 -1.45 10.06 -1.36
CA TYR A 26 -0.94 11.40 -1.14
C TYR A 26 -1.95 12.48 -1.53
N ASP A 27 -2.58 12.37 -2.70
CA ASP A 27 -3.56 13.35 -3.20
C ASP A 27 -4.81 13.41 -2.31
N ILE A 28 -5.32 12.26 -1.88
CA ILE A 28 -6.45 12.17 -0.94
C ILE A 28 -6.05 12.76 0.41
N THR A 29 -4.85 12.46 0.91
CA THR A 29 -4.38 12.97 2.21
C THR A 29 -4.22 14.49 2.17
N TYR A 30 -3.65 15.03 1.09
CA TYR A 30 -3.53 16.47 0.92
C TYR A 30 -4.89 17.18 0.95
N HIS A 31 -5.87 16.63 0.23
CA HIS A 31 -7.24 17.15 0.24
C HIS A 31 -7.89 17.04 1.62
N PHE A 32 -7.81 15.86 2.23
CA PHE A 32 -8.41 15.57 3.52
C PHE A 32 -7.84 16.44 4.64
N ALA A 33 -6.52 16.47 4.81
CA ALA A 33 -5.88 17.15 5.91
C ALA A 33 -6.19 18.67 5.94
N ASN A 34 -6.24 19.31 4.77
CA ASN A 34 -6.58 20.72 4.67
C ASN A 34 -8.05 21.05 4.96
N LEU A 35 -8.94 20.06 4.97
CA LEU A 35 -10.38 20.25 5.28
C LEU A 35 -10.75 19.73 6.67
N ALA A 36 -10.03 18.74 7.18
CA ALA A 36 -10.36 18.07 8.44
C ALA A 36 -9.86 18.80 9.69
N PHE A 37 -8.83 19.62 9.54
CA PHE A 37 -8.17 20.30 10.65
C PHE A 37 -8.16 21.82 10.47
N GLU A 38 -8.08 22.55 11.58
CA GLU A 38 -7.98 24.00 11.56
C GLU A 38 -6.64 24.47 11.00
N ARG A 39 -6.64 25.64 10.37
CA ARG A 39 -5.42 26.22 9.79
C ARG A 39 -4.37 26.44 10.87
N GLY A 40 -3.19 25.85 10.70
CA GLY A 40 -2.07 25.92 11.65
C GLY A 40 -1.99 24.71 12.58
N ASP A 41 -2.91 23.75 12.49
CA ASP A 41 -2.76 22.45 13.15
C ASP A 41 -1.59 21.68 12.53
N ARG A 42 -0.65 21.26 13.38
CA ARG A 42 0.54 20.52 12.97
C ARG A 42 0.21 19.14 12.38
N THR A 43 -0.95 18.59 12.69
CA THR A 43 -1.42 17.32 12.16
C THR A 43 -1.53 17.36 10.64
N ILE A 44 -1.88 18.51 10.06
CA ILE A 44 -1.92 18.72 8.60
C ILE A 44 -0.55 18.39 7.99
N ASP A 45 0.49 19.03 8.50
CA ASP A 45 1.85 18.84 7.97
C ASP A 45 2.36 17.43 8.21
N GLN A 46 2.06 16.83 9.36
CA GLN A 46 2.46 15.47 9.72
C GLN A 46 1.83 14.43 8.78
N MET A 47 0.53 14.49 8.55
CA MET A 47 -0.17 13.58 7.64
C MET A 47 0.34 13.72 6.20
N ILE A 48 0.48 14.95 5.69
CA ILE A 48 0.99 15.22 4.34
C ILE A 48 2.43 14.73 4.21
N GLN A 49 3.25 14.95 5.23
CA GLN A 49 4.65 14.51 5.25
C GLN A 49 4.75 12.98 5.30
N ALA A 50 3.91 12.28 6.07
CA ALA A 50 3.86 10.82 6.10
C ALA A 50 3.48 10.24 4.73
N ALA A 51 2.44 10.78 4.09
CA ALA A 51 2.04 10.38 2.74
C ALA A 51 3.15 10.63 1.71
N ARG A 52 3.77 11.82 1.76
CA ARG A 52 4.88 12.20 0.89
C ARG A 52 6.10 11.30 1.09
N SER A 53 6.48 11.05 2.35
CA SER A 53 7.60 10.17 2.70
C SER A 53 7.38 8.76 2.18
N GLY A 54 6.19 8.19 2.38
CA GLY A 54 5.84 6.88 1.84
C GLY A 54 6.02 6.80 0.33
N LYS A 55 5.44 7.76 -0.42
CA LYS A 55 5.57 7.84 -1.88
C LYS A 55 7.02 8.00 -2.32
N GLN A 56 7.77 8.90 -1.69
CA GLN A 56 9.15 9.23 -2.10
C GLN A 56 10.09 8.05 -1.86
N ASN A 57 9.96 7.35 -0.74
CA ASN A 57 10.78 6.18 -0.44
C ASN A 57 10.52 5.00 -1.40
N ILE A 58 9.34 4.91 -2.02
CA ILE A 58 9.11 3.94 -3.11
C ILE A 58 9.94 4.32 -4.35
N VAL A 59 10.00 5.60 -4.71
CA VAL A 59 10.78 6.10 -5.86
C VAL A 59 12.27 5.84 -5.65
N GLU A 60 12.79 6.26 -4.51
CA GLU A 60 14.20 6.11 -4.14
C GLU A 60 14.56 4.63 -4.02
N GLY A 61 13.71 3.82 -3.35
CA GLY A 61 13.92 2.38 -3.23
C GLY A 61 13.96 1.68 -4.59
N ASN A 62 13.07 2.07 -5.53
CA ASN A 62 13.11 1.51 -6.88
C ASN A 62 14.39 1.91 -7.64
N ALA A 63 14.86 3.14 -7.49
CA ALA A 63 16.11 3.58 -8.11
C ALA A 63 17.33 2.84 -7.53
N ASP A 64 17.36 2.63 -6.21
CA ASP A 64 18.46 1.95 -5.54
C ASP A 64 18.54 0.45 -5.86
N LEU A 65 17.43 -0.19 -6.29
CA LEU A 65 17.45 -1.59 -6.73
C LEU A 65 18.41 -1.85 -7.90
N GLU A 66 18.75 -0.83 -8.70
CA GLU A 66 19.72 -0.96 -9.79
C GLU A 66 21.14 -1.13 -9.27
N THR A 67 21.44 -0.60 -8.08
CA THR A 67 22.79 -0.58 -7.49
C THR A 67 22.92 -1.53 -6.30
N SER A 68 21.89 -1.63 -5.46
CA SER A 68 21.87 -2.42 -4.25
C SER A 68 20.46 -2.84 -3.85
N ILE A 69 20.15 -4.12 -3.99
CA ILE A 69 18.85 -4.66 -3.54
C ILE A 69 18.64 -4.42 -2.05
N GLU A 70 19.70 -4.50 -1.24
CA GLU A 70 19.64 -4.23 0.20
C GLU A 70 19.15 -2.82 0.51
N MET A 71 19.67 -1.80 -0.18
CA MET A 71 19.27 -0.41 0.01
C MET A 71 17.83 -0.22 -0.45
N GLY A 72 17.44 -0.78 -1.60
CA GLY A 72 16.07 -0.78 -2.08
C GLY A 72 15.09 -1.37 -1.06
N ILE A 73 15.40 -2.54 -0.47
CA ILE A 73 14.60 -3.17 0.58
C ILE A 73 14.46 -2.25 1.80
N LYS A 74 15.54 -1.61 2.25
CA LYS A 74 15.51 -0.67 3.38
C LYS A 74 14.57 0.50 3.13
N LEU A 75 14.64 1.13 1.97
CA LEU A 75 13.80 2.28 1.60
C LEU A 75 12.31 1.88 1.45
N ILE A 76 12.02 0.73 0.85
CA ILE A 76 10.65 0.23 0.78
C ILE A 76 10.09 -0.08 2.19
N ASN A 77 10.92 -0.53 3.13
CA ASN A 77 10.50 -0.69 4.53
C ASN A 77 10.21 0.66 5.20
N VAL A 78 10.98 1.71 4.91
CA VAL A 78 10.71 3.08 5.39
C VAL A 78 9.40 3.60 4.80
N ALA A 79 9.13 3.37 3.51
CA ALA A 79 7.86 3.70 2.88
C ALA A 79 6.68 3.04 3.62
N LYS A 80 6.81 1.75 3.92
CA LYS A 80 5.80 0.98 4.66
C LYS A 80 5.57 1.53 6.06
N ALA A 81 6.64 1.94 6.77
CA ALA A 81 6.53 2.57 8.09
C ALA A 81 5.77 3.90 8.02
N SER A 82 6.09 4.77 7.06
CA SER A 82 5.42 6.06 6.86
C SER A 82 3.92 5.89 6.57
N PHE A 83 3.52 4.90 5.77
CA PHE A 83 2.10 4.62 5.54
C PHE A 83 1.39 4.02 6.75
N LYS A 84 2.10 3.34 7.66
CA LYS A 84 1.52 2.88 8.93
C LYS A 84 1.27 4.04 9.89
N GLU A 85 2.17 5.02 9.95
CA GLU A 85 1.94 6.25 10.70
C GLU A 85 0.71 6.98 10.17
N LEU A 86 0.62 7.18 8.86
CA LEU A 86 -0.54 7.82 8.23
C LEU A 86 -1.85 7.04 8.47
N LEU A 87 -1.80 5.70 8.48
CA LEU A 87 -2.96 4.87 8.79
C LEU A 87 -3.46 5.14 10.23
N ALA A 88 -2.53 5.22 11.19
CA ALA A 88 -2.86 5.53 12.58
C ALA A 88 -3.49 6.93 12.71
N ASP A 89 -2.99 7.93 11.99
CA ASP A 89 -3.55 9.28 11.98
C ASP A 89 -5.02 9.29 11.50
N TYR A 90 -5.36 8.53 10.45
CA TYR A 90 -6.74 8.41 9.99
C TYR A 90 -7.65 7.66 10.96
N GLU A 91 -7.15 6.60 11.59
CA GLU A 91 -7.88 5.84 12.62
C GLU A 91 -8.12 6.72 13.86
N ASP A 92 -7.13 7.51 14.25
CA ASP A 92 -7.24 8.47 15.35
C ASP A 92 -8.24 9.59 15.03
N TYR A 93 -8.24 10.11 13.81
CA TYR A 93 -9.24 11.08 13.37
C TYR A 93 -10.67 10.55 13.53
N LEU A 94 -10.96 9.34 13.05
CA LEU A 94 -12.28 8.74 13.20
C LEU A 94 -12.64 8.56 14.68
N ARG A 95 -11.73 8.03 15.48
CA ARG A 95 -11.94 7.77 16.91
C ARG A 95 -12.19 9.06 17.71
N MET A 96 -11.39 10.11 17.46
CA MET A 96 -11.48 11.37 18.20
C MET A 96 -12.75 12.15 17.88
N ASN A 97 -13.28 12.01 16.66
CA ASN A 97 -14.52 12.66 16.23
C ASN A 97 -15.77 11.78 16.43
N GLY A 98 -15.62 10.59 17.01
CA GLY A 98 -16.76 9.68 17.25
C GLY A 98 -17.34 9.06 15.97
N TYR A 99 -16.56 9.02 14.88
CA TYR A 99 -16.98 8.42 13.63
C TYR A 99 -16.70 6.92 13.63
N GLU A 100 -17.58 6.15 13.00
CA GLU A 100 -17.42 4.70 12.88
C GLU A 100 -16.44 4.35 11.76
N GLN A 101 -15.47 3.49 12.07
CA GLN A 101 -14.64 2.84 11.06
C GLN A 101 -15.45 1.74 10.36
N TRP A 102 -15.43 1.71 9.03
CA TRP A 102 -16.19 0.71 8.28
C TRP A 102 -15.68 -0.70 8.58
N ARG A 103 -16.61 -1.58 8.89
CA ARG A 103 -16.32 -2.98 9.11
C ARG A 103 -15.98 -3.66 7.79
N ASP A 104 -15.08 -4.64 7.83
CA ASP A 104 -14.57 -5.37 6.66
C ASP A 104 -15.68 -6.11 5.87
N ASP A 105 -16.83 -6.39 6.49
CA ASP A 105 -18.00 -7.02 5.89
C ASP A 105 -19.05 -6.03 5.38
N SER A 106 -18.88 -4.72 5.61
CA SER A 106 -19.83 -3.71 5.17
C SER A 106 -19.80 -3.51 3.64
N GLU A 107 -20.96 -3.21 3.07
CA GLU A 107 -21.09 -2.94 1.62
C GLU A 107 -20.18 -1.79 1.17
N LYS A 108 -20.05 -0.73 1.98
CA LYS A 108 -19.18 0.42 1.70
C LYS A 108 -17.70 0.00 1.63
N PHE A 109 -17.26 -0.82 2.57
CA PHE A 109 -15.89 -1.34 2.60
C PHE A 109 -15.61 -2.22 1.37
N ILE A 110 -16.52 -3.16 1.08
CA ILE A 110 -16.38 -4.08 -0.06
C ILE A 110 -16.35 -3.29 -1.37
N ALA A 111 -17.25 -2.32 -1.55
CA ALA A 111 -17.30 -1.48 -2.74
C ALA A 111 -16.02 -0.65 -2.91
N MET A 112 -15.53 0.00 -1.84
CA MET A 112 -14.31 0.79 -1.88
C MET A 112 -13.07 -0.08 -2.11
N ARG A 113 -13.01 -1.26 -1.49
CA ARG A 113 -11.93 -2.23 -1.71
C ARG A 113 -11.85 -2.65 -3.18
N LYS A 114 -12.99 -2.92 -3.81
CA LYS A 114 -13.06 -3.25 -5.24
C LYS A 114 -12.63 -2.06 -6.09
N LEU A 115 -13.15 -0.87 -5.81
CA LEU A 115 -12.80 0.36 -6.50
C LEU A 115 -11.29 0.65 -6.42
N GLY A 116 -10.67 0.44 -5.25
CA GLY A 116 -9.24 0.62 -5.06
C GLY A 116 -8.35 -0.36 -5.82
N VAL A 117 -8.89 -1.50 -6.28
CA VAL A 117 -8.16 -2.48 -7.11
C VAL A 117 -8.36 -2.21 -8.60
N GLU A 118 -9.59 -1.89 -9.01
CA GLU A 118 -10.02 -1.82 -10.42
C GLU A 118 -10.16 -0.38 -10.91
N GLY A 119 -10.31 0.60 -10.00
CA GLY A 119 -10.60 1.99 -10.33
C GLY A 119 -9.40 2.77 -10.84
N CYS A 120 -9.69 3.78 -11.66
CA CYS A 120 -8.71 4.81 -12.03
C CYS A 120 -8.47 5.75 -10.84
N SER A 121 -7.21 6.12 -10.58
CA SER A 121 -6.85 7.02 -9.47
C SER A 121 -7.62 8.34 -9.50
N GLN A 122 -7.78 8.94 -10.70
CA GLN A 122 -8.53 10.19 -10.84
C GLN A 122 -10.00 10.04 -10.44
N SER A 123 -10.66 8.96 -10.85
CA SER A 123 -12.07 8.72 -10.49
C SER A 123 -12.25 8.54 -8.98
N ILE A 124 -11.29 7.89 -8.31
CA ILE A 124 -11.33 7.71 -6.85
C ILE A 124 -11.12 9.04 -6.13
N LEU A 125 -10.20 9.87 -6.62
CA LEU A 125 -9.95 11.21 -6.06
C LEU A 125 -11.19 12.12 -6.23
N ASP A 126 -11.86 12.08 -7.38
CA ASP A 126 -13.08 12.86 -7.62
C ASP A 126 -14.23 12.42 -6.71
N ILE A 127 -14.36 11.10 -6.48
CA ILE A 127 -15.30 10.55 -5.50
C ILE A 127 -14.95 11.05 -4.10
N ALA A 128 -13.68 10.97 -3.68
CA ALA A 128 -13.25 11.42 -2.36
C ALA A 128 -13.56 12.91 -2.13
N LYS A 129 -13.30 13.77 -3.12
CA LYS A 129 -13.60 15.20 -3.05
C LYS A 129 -15.09 15.53 -2.89
N SER A 130 -15.98 14.61 -3.27
CA SER A 130 -17.42 14.78 -3.18
C SER A 130 -18.05 14.19 -1.91
N ARG A 131 -17.27 13.58 -1.03
CA ARG A 131 -17.76 12.86 0.15
C ARG A 131 -17.45 13.62 1.44
N SER A 132 -18.19 13.24 2.51
CA SER A 132 -17.92 13.71 3.88
C SER A 132 -16.57 13.19 4.39
N LEU A 133 -15.97 13.94 5.33
CA LEU A 133 -14.61 13.65 5.83
C LEU A 133 -14.50 12.28 6.50
N ASP A 134 -15.54 11.82 7.23
CA ASP A 134 -15.60 10.46 7.78
C ASP A 134 -15.52 9.39 6.70
N THR A 135 -16.21 9.61 5.58
CA THR A 135 -16.16 8.72 4.42
C THR A 135 -14.79 8.74 3.75
N VAL A 136 -14.20 9.93 3.57
CA VAL A 136 -12.85 10.06 2.98
C VAL A 136 -11.79 9.37 3.85
N ALA A 137 -11.88 9.53 5.19
CA ALA A 137 -10.98 8.85 6.12
C ALA A 137 -11.08 7.32 5.99
N ASN A 138 -12.30 6.78 5.95
CA ASN A 138 -12.52 5.35 5.73
C ASN A 138 -12.00 4.86 4.36
N MET A 139 -12.17 5.65 3.29
CA MET A 139 -11.61 5.35 1.96
C MET A 139 -10.08 5.30 2.01
N ALA A 140 -9.44 6.28 2.65
CA ALA A 140 -7.98 6.33 2.82
C ALA A 140 -7.45 5.12 3.60
N ILE A 141 -8.11 4.74 4.70
CA ILE A 141 -7.77 3.54 5.49
C ILE A 141 -7.77 2.28 4.62
N ILE A 142 -8.77 2.10 3.74
CA ILE A 142 -8.83 0.93 2.86
C ILE A 142 -7.70 0.95 1.84
N LEU A 143 -7.40 2.11 1.25
CA LEU A 143 -6.29 2.26 0.29
C LEU A 143 -4.94 2.00 0.96
N LEU A 144 -4.73 2.49 2.19
CA LEU A 144 -3.51 2.25 2.99
C LEU A 144 -3.33 0.77 3.35
N LYS A 145 -4.40 0.06 3.71
CA LYS A 145 -4.36 -1.40 3.91
C LYS A 145 -4.00 -2.16 2.62
N GLN A 146 -4.49 -1.70 1.47
CA GLN A 146 -4.10 -2.28 0.18
C GLN A 146 -2.65 -1.99 -0.17
N GLU A 147 -2.16 -0.78 0.14
CA GLU A 147 -0.77 -0.40 -0.09
C GLU A 147 0.18 -1.20 0.81
N ASP A 148 -0.14 -1.39 2.08
CA ASP A 148 0.64 -2.25 2.99
C ASP A 148 0.80 -3.68 2.43
N TYR A 149 -0.27 -4.24 1.85
CA TYR A 149 -0.23 -5.54 1.19
C TYR A 149 0.66 -5.56 -0.06
N LEU A 150 0.59 -4.52 -0.91
CA LEU A 150 1.40 -4.42 -2.12
C LEU A 150 2.89 -4.28 -1.77
N LEU A 151 3.23 -3.43 -0.79
CA LEU A 151 4.60 -3.25 -0.32
C LEU A 151 5.13 -4.52 0.36
N HIS A 152 4.29 -5.24 1.11
CA HIS A 152 4.69 -6.53 1.69
C HIS A 152 5.04 -7.55 0.60
N LYS A 153 4.22 -7.66 -0.45
CA LYS A 153 4.53 -8.53 -1.59
C LYS A 153 5.82 -8.15 -2.31
N LEU A 154 6.01 -6.86 -2.54
CA LEU A 154 7.23 -6.34 -3.17
C LEU A 154 8.46 -6.71 -2.33
N LEU A 155 8.42 -6.46 -1.01
CA LEU A 155 9.50 -6.80 -0.08
C LEU A 155 9.81 -8.30 -0.05
N THR A 156 8.78 -9.15 -0.05
CA THR A 156 8.97 -10.60 -0.08
C THR A 156 9.74 -11.02 -1.33
N SER A 157 9.31 -10.51 -2.50
CA SER A 157 9.95 -10.82 -3.76
C SER A 157 11.39 -10.31 -3.85
N LEU A 158 11.66 -9.09 -3.37
CA LEU A 158 13.00 -8.53 -3.31
C LEU A 158 13.92 -9.31 -2.34
N SER A 159 13.35 -9.78 -1.23
CA SER A 159 14.11 -10.59 -0.27
C SER A 159 14.49 -11.97 -0.84
N GLU A 160 13.59 -12.60 -1.60
CA GLU A 160 13.86 -13.84 -2.31
C GLU A 160 14.97 -13.64 -3.34
N GLN A 161 14.87 -12.59 -4.18
CA GLN A 161 15.90 -12.23 -5.16
C GLN A 161 17.25 -11.95 -4.50
N PHE A 162 17.26 -11.21 -3.38
CA PHE A 162 18.49 -10.90 -2.63
C PHE A 162 19.18 -12.17 -2.11
N LEU A 163 18.41 -13.15 -1.62
CA LEU A 163 18.97 -14.44 -1.17
C LEU A 163 19.52 -15.27 -2.32
N GLU A 164 18.86 -15.27 -3.48
CA GLU A 164 19.32 -15.96 -4.69
C GLU A 164 20.62 -15.36 -5.23
N GLU A 165 20.81 -14.05 -5.13
CA GLU A 165 22.04 -13.35 -5.54
C GLU A 165 23.20 -13.47 -4.52
N GLY A 166 23.04 -14.23 -3.42
CA GLY A 166 24.11 -14.57 -2.45
C GLY A 166 24.15 -13.74 -1.17
N GLY A 167 23.17 -12.86 -0.93
CA GLY A 167 23.02 -12.14 0.34
C GLY A 167 24.18 -11.22 0.76
N PHE A 168 24.19 -10.81 2.03
CA PHE A 168 25.12 -9.79 2.57
C PHE A 168 26.61 -10.20 2.60
N LYS A 169 26.94 -11.49 2.60
CA LYS A 169 28.28 -11.96 2.94
C LYS A 169 29.12 -12.42 1.75
N GLU A 170 28.53 -12.72 0.61
CA GLU A 170 29.28 -13.34 -0.50
C GLU A 170 29.80 -12.36 -1.55
N LYS A 171 29.23 -11.16 -1.67
CA LYS A 171 29.70 -10.14 -2.63
C LYS A 171 31.05 -9.54 -2.25
N ASN A 172 31.51 -9.67 -1.00
CA ASN A 172 32.81 -9.17 -0.53
C ASN A 172 33.89 -10.25 -0.32
N ALA A 173 33.62 -11.49 -0.68
CA ALA A 173 34.69 -12.52 -0.68
C ALA A 173 35.55 -12.36 -1.92
N PRO A 174 36.89 -12.24 -1.78
CA PRO A 174 37.77 -12.22 -2.95
C PRO A 174 37.59 -13.51 -3.73
N TYR A 175 37.66 -13.43 -5.05
CA TYR A 175 37.40 -14.45 -6.09
C TYR A 175 38.19 -15.77 -5.99
N ALA A 176 38.75 -16.10 -4.85
CA ALA A 176 39.74 -17.14 -4.65
C ALA A 176 39.26 -18.41 -3.95
N CYS A 177 37.97 -18.71 -3.82
CA CYS A 177 37.58 -20.02 -3.28
C CYS A 177 36.21 -20.53 -3.78
N ARG A 178 36.08 -20.75 -5.11
CA ARG A 178 35.08 -21.68 -5.64
C ARG A 178 35.64 -23.09 -5.67
N LYS A 179 35.80 -23.72 -4.52
CA LYS A 179 35.88 -25.18 -4.42
C LYS A 179 34.55 -25.73 -3.97
N LYS A 180 34.00 -26.60 -4.82
CA LYS A 180 32.83 -27.45 -4.57
C LYS A 180 32.89 -28.05 -3.17
N GLY A 181 32.15 -27.52 -2.22
CA GLY A 181 31.95 -28.10 -0.89
C GLY A 181 30.55 -28.68 -0.80
N LYS A 182 30.47 -30.01 -0.61
CA LYS A 182 29.26 -30.74 -0.24
C LYS A 182 28.48 -30.00 0.86
N ILE A 183 27.18 -29.85 0.65
CA ILE A 183 26.27 -29.43 1.70
C ILE A 183 26.17 -30.54 2.72
N GLU A 184 26.91 -30.43 3.81
CA GLU A 184 26.64 -31.21 5.03
C GLU A 184 25.42 -30.59 5.74
N ARG A 185 24.42 -31.42 5.92
CA ARG A 185 23.23 -31.10 6.71
C ARG A 185 23.63 -30.76 8.14
N ILE A 186 23.55 -29.49 8.51
CA ILE A 186 23.60 -29.10 9.92
C ILE A 186 22.25 -29.44 10.52
N GLY A 187 22.26 -30.40 11.40
CA GLY A 187 21.12 -30.90 12.11
C GLY A 187 20.55 -29.89 13.09
N SER A 188 19.28 -30.06 13.35
CA SER A 188 18.59 -29.70 14.58
C SER A 188 18.53 -28.20 14.91
N LEU A 189 17.62 -27.48 14.28
CA LEU A 189 17.03 -26.27 14.88
C LEU A 189 15.74 -26.66 15.58
N GLY A 190 15.78 -26.55 16.90
CA GLY A 190 14.71 -26.87 17.81
C GLY A 190 13.43 -26.07 17.56
N ASN A 191 12.33 -26.70 17.86
CA ASN A 191 10.95 -26.25 18.00
C ASN A 191 10.72 -24.73 18.09
N LEU A 192 10.38 -24.10 16.94
CA LEU A 192 9.67 -22.82 16.89
C LEU A 192 8.15 -23.06 16.74
N ARG A 193 7.57 -23.77 17.71
CA ARG A 193 6.12 -24.04 17.78
C ARG A 193 5.38 -23.15 18.79
N SER A 194 5.77 -21.90 18.95
CA SER A 194 5.05 -21.00 19.88
C SER A 194 4.92 -19.55 19.43
N LEU A 195 4.91 -19.27 18.13
CA LEU A 195 4.47 -17.97 17.63
C LEU A 195 3.03 -18.10 17.13
N GLY A 196 2.14 -17.36 17.80
CA GLY A 196 0.70 -17.41 17.67
C GLY A 196 0.20 -17.37 16.23
N LYS A 197 -0.92 -18.03 16.00
CA LYS A 197 -1.64 -18.11 14.73
C LYS A 197 -1.97 -16.70 14.24
N PHE A 198 -1.27 -16.23 13.18
CA PHE A 198 -1.72 -15.09 12.41
C PHE A 198 -3.11 -15.36 11.85
N PRO A 199 -4.05 -14.41 11.91
CA PRO A 199 -5.37 -14.59 11.33
C PRO A 199 -5.24 -14.87 9.84
N ARG A 200 -5.84 -15.97 9.39
CA ARG A 200 -5.90 -16.33 7.96
C ARG A 200 -6.75 -15.29 7.24
N PHE A 201 -6.12 -14.46 6.41
CA PHE A 201 -6.88 -13.67 5.46
C PHE A 201 -7.70 -14.60 4.56
N PRO A 202 -9.00 -14.32 4.37
CA PRO A 202 -9.85 -15.15 3.54
C PRO A 202 -9.30 -15.20 2.11
N LYS A 203 -9.25 -16.41 1.55
CA LYS A 203 -8.85 -16.65 0.16
C LYS A 203 -9.77 -15.84 -0.75
N PHE A 204 -9.20 -15.07 -1.68
CA PHE A 204 -9.94 -14.34 -2.69
C PHE A 204 -10.85 -15.29 -3.48
N PRO A 205 -12.16 -15.02 -3.59
CA PRO A 205 -13.02 -15.79 -4.48
C PRO A 205 -12.60 -15.56 -5.93
N LYS A 206 -12.56 -16.63 -6.72
CA LYS A 206 -12.38 -16.56 -8.17
C LYS A 206 -13.61 -15.86 -8.74
N PHE A 207 -13.43 -14.72 -9.36
CA PHE A 207 -14.51 -14.01 -10.03
C PHE A 207 -14.79 -14.64 -11.39
N SER A 208 -15.95 -15.28 -11.50
CA SER A 208 -16.66 -15.48 -12.74
C SER A 208 -17.96 -14.67 -12.65
N ASN A 209 -18.14 -13.75 -13.59
CA ASN A 209 -19.38 -13.06 -13.95
C ASN A 209 -20.22 -12.42 -12.85
N LEU A 210 -20.17 -11.09 -12.79
CA LEU A 210 -21.29 -10.29 -12.29
C LEU A 210 -21.52 -9.08 -13.21
N SER A 211 -22.72 -9.08 -13.77
CA SER A 211 -23.30 -8.11 -14.68
C SER A 211 -23.32 -6.68 -14.10
N LEU A 212 -23.11 -5.73 -14.99
CA LEU A 212 -23.26 -4.30 -14.80
C LEU A 212 -24.56 -3.94 -14.07
N ILE A 213 -24.44 -3.41 -12.87
CA ILE A 213 -25.53 -2.64 -12.23
C ILE A 213 -25.49 -1.25 -12.85
N GLN A 214 -26.50 -0.94 -13.64
CA GLN A 214 -26.74 0.36 -14.25
C GLN A 214 -26.87 1.43 -13.15
N MET A 215 -25.92 2.36 -13.12
CA MET A 215 -26.09 3.61 -12.37
C MET A 215 -27.17 4.45 -13.06
N LYS A 216 -28.32 4.60 -12.43
CA LYS A 216 -29.35 5.58 -12.82
C LYS A 216 -28.73 6.99 -12.75
N LYS A 217 -28.73 7.68 -13.90
CA LYS A 217 -28.42 9.12 -13.97
C LYS A 217 -29.42 9.90 -13.08
N PRO A 218 -28.97 10.91 -12.33
CA PRO A 218 -29.90 11.79 -11.65
C PRO A 218 -30.65 12.64 -12.70
N SER A 219 -31.97 12.61 -12.63
CA SER A 219 -32.89 13.40 -13.44
C SER A 219 -32.69 14.90 -13.17
N ARG A 220 -32.57 15.67 -14.25
CA ARG A 220 -32.70 17.14 -14.23
C ARG A 220 -34.08 17.51 -13.69
N LEU A 221 -34.12 18.21 -12.59
CA LEU A 221 -35.26 19.02 -12.18
C LEU A 221 -34.83 20.48 -12.23
N GLY A 222 -35.30 21.20 -13.21
CA GLY A 222 -36.40 22.16 -13.17
C GLY A 222 -35.93 23.49 -12.62
N ARG A 223 -35.62 24.45 -13.54
CA ARG A 223 -35.66 25.89 -13.24
C ARG A 223 -37.05 26.25 -12.73
N LEU A 224 -37.15 26.96 -11.64
CA LEU A 224 -38.21 27.94 -11.44
C LEU A 224 -37.60 29.24 -10.92
N CYS A 225 -37.81 30.29 -11.72
CA CYS A 225 -37.66 31.67 -11.33
C CYS A 225 -38.74 32.02 -10.29
N ILE A 226 -38.40 32.72 -9.25
CA ILE A 226 -38.97 34.05 -8.91
C ILE A 226 -37.99 34.69 -7.93
#